data_5d476de9b6ace6ca576ba243734b5d4a
#
_entry.id   5d476de9b6ace6ca576ba243734b5d4a
#
_cell.length_a   1.000
_cell.length_b   1.000
_cell.length_c   1.000
_cell.angle_alpha   90.00
_cell.angle_beta   90.00
_cell.angle_gamma   90.00
#
_symmetry.space_group_name_H-M   'P 1'
#
loop_
_entity.id
_entity.type
_entity.pdbx_description
1 polymer ?
#
loop_
_entity_poly.entity_id
_entity_poly.type
_entity_poly.pdbx_seq_one_letter_code
_entity_poly.pdbx_strand_id
1 'polypeptide(L)'
;MGLVKKIGFALLFYLFVSQTVYADFDVQNAIDAAKPGEVVHIPVGRYHGNFIVTKPIMLQGEEGTELIAEGNEPALRIENTANITVENITLSGKNKAIVASNVDGLELRKLQIEDVHTGVHVQSSKNVRIHEVNVTGNEGHYSQKGNGIAVFKSEDIIIEDNTIEQVQDGIYVEDVKRIVVQRNKVTNSRYGTHFMYTSDAEALFNTYLHNVTGLMIMMTKDILLESNTVANHVDFNGYGMLLYDVQQAEIKFNTIKNNRTGVALQKSSNVQVETNDFQMNQTALEGTKVSEDTTASNNSFTGNILTARSDKQGFKLVGNYYDDYSGIDLEDNGFGDVPYVAVSSFGQWMVRQPVYQYFVESPSVILLTSLDRQINKTEKNMLVDNTPRLAMKDTEEKNKMNVVQMLVGLFLTLSSLWLWKRGITE
;
A
#
# COMPACT_ATOMS: atom_id res chain seq x y z
N MET A 1 44.86 -57.50 8.66
CA MET A 1 44.17 -57.57 7.34
C MET A 1 42.64 -57.66 7.46
N GLY A 2 42.02 -57.70 8.63
CA GLY A 2 40.56 -57.82 8.81
C GLY A 2 39.82 -56.49 9.02
N LEU A 3 40.48 -55.45 9.46
CA LEU A 3 39.82 -54.19 9.81
C LEU A 3 39.59 -53.27 8.57
N VAL A 4 40.52 -53.26 7.64
CA VAL A 4 40.46 -52.46 6.41
C VAL A 4 39.37 -52.94 5.46
N LYS A 5 39.09 -54.28 5.42
CA LYS A 5 38.00 -54.84 4.61
C LYS A 5 36.60 -54.50 5.18
N LYS A 6 36.42 -54.35 6.47
CA LYS A 6 35.13 -53.98 7.07
C LYS A 6 34.81 -52.51 6.90
N ILE A 7 35.79 -51.61 6.86
CA ILE A 7 35.59 -50.17 6.65
C ILE A 7 35.28 -49.92 5.18
N GLY A 8 35.91 -50.63 4.26
CA GLY A 8 35.61 -50.52 2.81
C GLY A 8 34.19 -50.97 2.46
N PHE A 9 33.62 -51.98 3.17
CA PHE A 9 32.24 -52.43 2.91
C PHE A 9 31.19 -51.47 3.52
N ALA A 10 31.49 -50.83 4.64
CA ALA A 10 30.62 -49.84 5.24
C ALA A 10 30.60 -48.52 4.40
N LEU A 11 31.73 -48.10 3.82
CA LEU A 11 31.78 -46.95 2.95
C LEU A 11 31.07 -47.17 1.61
N LEU A 12 31.14 -48.40 1.05
CA LEU A 12 30.37 -48.75 -0.15
C LEU A 12 28.86 -48.83 0.10
N PHE A 13 28.44 -49.20 1.32
CA PHE A 13 27.02 -49.22 1.70
C PHE A 13 26.46 -47.83 1.91
N TYR A 14 27.31 -46.87 2.34
CA TYR A 14 26.90 -45.46 2.55
C TYR A 14 26.82 -44.70 1.21
N LEU A 15 27.46 -45.14 0.15
CA LEU A 15 27.37 -44.56 -1.19
C LEU A 15 26.13 -45.07 -1.99
N PHE A 16 25.39 -46.06 -1.47
CA PHE A 16 24.17 -46.57 -2.04
C PHE A 16 22.90 -46.06 -1.37
N VAL A 17 23.02 -45.12 -0.43
CA VAL A 17 21.85 -44.47 0.20
C VAL A 17 21.37 -43.37 -0.72
N SER A 18 20.34 -43.71 -1.44
CA SER A 18 19.30 -42.83 -1.99
C SER A 18 19.76 -41.70 -2.93
N GLN A 19 20.11 -42.02 -4.15
CA GLN A 19 19.47 -41.28 -5.23
C GLN A 19 17.97 -41.70 -5.18
N THR A 20 17.13 -40.92 -4.51
CA THR A 20 15.71 -40.93 -4.80
C THR A 20 15.60 -40.50 -6.26
N VAL A 21 15.45 -41.45 -7.17
CA VAL A 21 14.94 -41.19 -8.50
C VAL A 21 13.52 -40.72 -8.25
N TYR A 22 13.34 -39.41 -8.12
CA TYR A 22 12.00 -38.85 -8.26
C TYR A 22 11.59 -39.22 -9.68
N ALA A 23 10.56 -40.06 -9.81
CA ALA A 23 9.88 -40.21 -11.07
C ALA A 23 9.54 -38.81 -11.54
N ASP A 24 9.89 -38.48 -12.75
CA ASP A 24 9.66 -37.16 -13.35
C ASP A 24 8.13 -36.90 -13.30
N PHE A 25 7.65 -36.15 -12.29
CA PHE A 25 6.23 -35.89 -12.13
C PHE A 25 5.79 -34.94 -13.25
N ASP A 26 4.97 -35.45 -14.15
CA ASP A 26 4.42 -34.66 -15.26
C ASP A 26 3.22 -33.83 -14.76
N VAL A 27 3.48 -32.55 -14.45
CA VAL A 27 2.49 -31.61 -13.94
C VAL A 27 1.33 -31.44 -14.92
N GLN A 28 1.60 -31.28 -16.23
CA GLN A 28 0.55 -31.07 -17.22
C GLN A 28 -0.33 -32.33 -17.38
N ASN A 29 0.27 -33.50 -17.42
CA ASN A 29 -0.49 -34.74 -17.48
C ASN A 29 -1.35 -34.95 -16.24
N ALA A 30 -0.87 -34.60 -15.05
CA ALA A 30 -1.65 -34.64 -13.82
C ALA A 30 -2.85 -33.67 -13.86
N ILE A 31 -2.63 -32.44 -14.36
CA ILE A 31 -3.70 -31.47 -14.62
C ILE A 31 -4.72 -32.02 -15.60
N ASP A 32 -4.27 -32.63 -16.70
CA ASP A 32 -5.11 -33.14 -17.79
C ASP A 32 -5.91 -34.38 -17.36
N ALA A 33 -5.36 -35.21 -16.51
CA ALA A 33 -6.02 -36.41 -15.97
C ALA A 33 -7.04 -36.11 -14.87
N ALA A 34 -6.89 -34.98 -14.15
CA ALA A 34 -7.76 -34.62 -13.05
C ALA A 34 -9.21 -34.38 -13.50
N LYS A 35 -10.17 -34.81 -12.70
CA LYS A 35 -11.60 -34.52 -12.89
C LYS A 35 -11.98 -33.18 -12.27
N PRO A 36 -13.06 -32.54 -12.75
CA PRO A 36 -13.59 -31.36 -12.13
C PRO A 36 -13.80 -31.53 -10.61
N GLY A 37 -13.27 -30.56 -9.82
CA GLY A 37 -13.32 -30.57 -8.36
C GLY A 37 -12.20 -31.38 -7.67
N GLU A 38 -11.35 -32.06 -8.39
CA GLU A 38 -10.22 -32.79 -7.81
C GLU A 38 -9.06 -31.86 -7.41
N VAL A 39 -8.28 -32.32 -6.43
CA VAL A 39 -7.03 -31.70 -6.00
C VAL A 39 -5.88 -32.40 -6.71
N VAL A 40 -5.09 -31.62 -7.44
CA VAL A 40 -3.83 -32.06 -8.05
C VAL A 40 -2.70 -31.69 -7.08
N HIS A 41 -2.16 -32.68 -6.38
CA HIS A 41 -1.00 -32.52 -5.52
C HIS A 41 0.27 -32.56 -6.34
N ILE A 42 1.05 -31.49 -6.31
CA ILE A 42 2.33 -31.39 -7.00
C ILE A 42 3.44 -31.60 -5.96
N PRO A 43 4.18 -32.70 -6.04
CA PRO A 43 5.27 -32.98 -5.08
C PRO A 43 6.36 -31.89 -5.08
N VAL A 44 7.20 -31.88 -4.05
CA VAL A 44 8.39 -31.02 -4.03
C VAL A 44 9.26 -31.30 -5.26
N GLY A 45 9.68 -30.24 -5.96
CA GLY A 45 10.50 -30.34 -7.16
C GLY A 45 10.49 -29.06 -7.99
N ARG A 46 11.35 -29.03 -9.00
CA ARG A 46 11.42 -27.93 -9.97
C ARG A 46 10.91 -28.42 -11.31
N TYR A 47 9.81 -27.84 -11.76
CA TYR A 47 9.10 -28.25 -12.96
C TYR A 47 9.19 -27.16 -14.02
N HIS A 48 9.90 -27.46 -15.10
CA HIS A 48 10.03 -26.55 -16.23
C HIS A 48 8.89 -26.76 -17.22
N GLY A 49 8.22 -25.68 -17.60
CA GLY A 49 7.13 -25.75 -18.57
C GLY A 49 6.16 -24.57 -18.48
N ASN A 50 5.14 -24.63 -19.32
CA ASN A 50 4.07 -23.62 -19.38
C ASN A 50 2.75 -24.36 -19.20
N PHE A 51 2.29 -24.43 -17.95
CA PHE A 51 1.17 -25.26 -17.56
C PHE A 51 -0.17 -24.57 -17.82
N ILE A 52 -1.15 -25.32 -18.31
CA ILE A 52 -2.46 -24.80 -18.71
C ILE A 52 -3.55 -25.49 -17.91
N VAL A 53 -4.45 -24.68 -17.31
CA VAL A 53 -5.62 -25.14 -16.55
C VAL A 53 -6.88 -24.61 -17.22
N THR A 54 -7.75 -25.51 -17.70
CA THR A 54 -9.03 -25.19 -18.36
C THR A 54 -10.24 -25.82 -17.71
N LYS A 55 -10.09 -26.37 -16.52
CA LYS A 55 -11.16 -27.06 -15.78
C LYS A 55 -11.10 -26.72 -14.28
N PRO A 56 -12.22 -26.79 -13.56
CA PRO A 56 -12.28 -26.46 -12.13
C PRO A 56 -11.54 -27.53 -11.31
N ILE A 57 -10.34 -27.20 -10.89
CA ILE A 57 -9.48 -28.04 -10.04
C ILE A 57 -8.75 -27.18 -9.02
N MET A 58 -8.19 -27.81 -8.02
CA MET A 58 -7.23 -27.19 -7.10
C MET A 58 -5.81 -27.70 -7.41
N LEU A 59 -4.88 -26.76 -7.62
CA LEU A 59 -3.46 -27.07 -7.69
C LEU A 59 -2.83 -26.79 -6.32
N GLN A 60 -2.29 -27.81 -5.70
CA GLN A 60 -1.66 -27.71 -4.39
C GLN A 60 -0.23 -28.23 -4.45
N GLY A 61 0.74 -27.32 -4.27
CA GLY A 61 2.14 -27.68 -4.12
C GLY A 61 2.50 -28.10 -2.70
N GLU A 62 3.55 -28.86 -2.54
CA GLU A 62 4.25 -29.04 -1.28
C GLU A 62 5.26 -27.90 -1.07
N GLU A 63 5.74 -27.72 0.17
CA GLU A 63 6.80 -26.73 0.45
C GLU A 63 8.06 -27.05 -0.39
N GLY A 64 8.47 -26.11 -1.24
CA GLY A 64 9.57 -26.30 -2.19
C GLY A 64 9.14 -26.74 -3.59
N THR A 65 7.84 -26.78 -3.89
CA THR A 65 7.35 -26.95 -5.26
C THR A 65 7.56 -25.66 -6.06
N GLU A 66 8.25 -25.74 -7.19
CA GLU A 66 8.53 -24.61 -8.07
C GLU A 66 8.10 -24.91 -9.52
N LEU A 67 7.30 -24.00 -10.10
CA LEU A 67 6.94 -23.99 -11.53
C LEU A 67 7.75 -22.90 -12.24
N ILE A 68 8.55 -23.29 -13.23
CA ILE A 68 9.48 -22.42 -13.94
C ILE A 68 9.03 -22.26 -15.38
N ALA A 69 8.65 -21.04 -15.77
CA ALA A 69 8.22 -20.76 -17.13
C ALA A 69 9.32 -20.96 -18.16
N GLU A 70 8.98 -21.51 -19.29
CA GLU A 70 9.87 -21.62 -20.46
C GLU A 70 9.55 -20.53 -21.50
N GLY A 71 10.59 -19.91 -22.02
CA GLY A 71 10.46 -18.88 -23.04
C GLY A 71 9.76 -17.61 -22.56
N ASN A 72 8.79 -17.13 -23.31
CA ASN A 72 8.02 -15.93 -23.02
C ASN A 72 6.56 -16.21 -22.56
N GLU A 73 6.18 -17.46 -22.47
CA GLU A 73 4.87 -17.86 -21.99
C GLU A 73 4.81 -17.83 -20.45
N PRO A 74 3.64 -17.74 -19.83
CA PRO A 74 3.52 -17.79 -18.37
C PRO A 74 3.82 -19.19 -17.81
N ALA A 75 4.30 -19.25 -16.57
CA ALA A 75 4.46 -20.54 -15.89
C ALA A 75 3.10 -21.25 -15.71
N LEU A 76 2.05 -20.50 -15.40
CA LEU A 76 0.70 -21.03 -15.25
C LEU A 76 -0.30 -20.15 -16.00
N ARG A 77 -1.06 -20.76 -16.91
CA ARG A 77 -2.17 -20.17 -17.63
C ARG A 77 -3.48 -20.82 -17.19
N ILE A 78 -4.43 -20.00 -16.74
CA ILE A 78 -5.77 -20.43 -16.31
C ILE A 78 -6.77 -19.74 -17.23
N GLU A 79 -7.57 -20.50 -17.96
CA GLU A 79 -8.45 -19.88 -18.93
C GLU A 79 -9.78 -20.61 -19.14
N ASN A 80 -10.84 -19.82 -19.39
CA ASN A 80 -12.17 -20.31 -19.77
C ASN A 80 -12.73 -21.36 -18.79
N THR A 81 -12.62 -21.11 -17.51
CA THR A 81 -12.98 -22.07 -16.45
C THR A 81 -13.56 -21.37 -15.24
N ALA A 82 -13.90 -22.13 -14.21
CA ALA A 82 -14.44 -21.61 -12.95
C ALA A 82 -13.91 -22.40 -11.74
N ASN A 83 -14.03 -21.81 -10.54
CA ASN A 83 -13.71 -22.46 -9.27
C ASN A 83 -12.32 -23.11 -9.24
N ILE A 84 -11.30 -22.29 -9.48
CA ILE A 84 -9.89 -22.68 -9.43
C ILE A 84 -9.26 -22.19 -8.12
N THR A 85 -8.51 -23.04 -7.48
CA THR A 85 -7.59 -22.67 -6.39
C THR A 85 -6.16 -23.05 -6.75
N VAL A 86 -5.21 -22.14 -6.53
CA VAL A 86 -3.77 -22.41 -6.64
C VAL A 86 -3.12 -22.04 -5.33
N GLU A 87 -2.45 -22.98 -4.68
CA GLU A 87 -1.82 -22.71 -3.40
C GLU A 87 -0.45 -23.37 -3.21
N ASN A 88 0.36 -22.72 -2.38
CA ASN A 88 1.64 -23.23 -1.89
C ASN A 88 2.61 -23.63 -3.00
N ILE A 89 2.80 -22.72 -3.98
CA ILE A 89 3.68 -22.92 -5.14
C ILE A 89 4.58 -21.69 -5.29
N THR A 90 5.85 -21.93 -5.59
CA THR A 90 6.77 -20.92 -6.10
C THR A 90 6.67 -20.85 -7.63
N LEU A 91 6.58 -19.65 -8.20
CA LEU A 91 6.52 -19.44 -9.64
C LEU A 91 7.64 -18.49 -10.06
N SER A 92 8.37 -18.87 -11.10
CA SER A 92 9.46 -18.07 -11.65
C SER A 92 9.47 -18.10 -13.18
N GLY A 93 10.21 -17.16 -13.80
CA GLY A 93 10.34 -17.12 -15.27
C GLY A 93 10.56 -15.70 -15.81
N LYS A 94 10.80 -15.57 -17.12
CA LYS A 94 11.21 -14.29 -17.71
C LYS A 94 10.08 -13.28 -17.90
N ASN A 95 8.85 -13.74 -18.08
CA ASN A 95 7.74 -12.86 -18.47
C ASN A 95 6.68 -12.77 -17.36
N LYS A 96 5.67 -13.63 -17.39
CA LYS A 96 4.58 -13.63 -16.42
C LYS A 96 4.59 -14.92 -15.62
N ALA A 97 4.31 -14.84 -14.32
CA ALA A 97 4.15 -16.06 -13.53
C ALA A 97 2.78 -16.68 -13.79
N ILE A 98 1.71 -15.93 -13.56
CA ILE A 98 0.33 -16.41 -13.71
C ILE A 98 -0.44 -15.50 -14.68
N VAL A 99 -1.15 -16.11 -15.62
CA VAL A 99 -2.16 -15.43 -16.45
C VAL A 99 -3.50 -16.14 -16.26
N ALA A 100 -4.51 -15.40 -15.80
CA ALA A 100 -5.87 -15.87 -15.67
C ALA A 100 -6.80 -15.07 -16.59
N SER A 101 -7.58 -15.72 -17.43
CA SER A 101 -8.48 -15.09 -18.39
C SER A 101 -9.83 -15.80 -18.47
N ASN A 102 -10.92 -15.04 -18.40
CA ASN A 102 -12.29 -15.57 -18.44
C ASN A 102 -12.53 -16.64 -17.34
N VAL A 103 -12.19 -16.31 -16.11
CA VAL A 103 -12.33 -17.21 -14.96
C VAL A 103 -13.39 -16.65 -14.00
N ASP A 104 -14.30 -17.50 -13.55
CA ASP A 104 -15.29 -17.18 -12.51
C ASP A 104 -15.00 -17.98 -11.25
N GLY A 105 -14.57 -17.32 -10.17
CA GLY A 105 -14.10 -17.98 -8.95
C GLY A 105 -12.66 -18.45 -9.06
N LEU A 106 -11.73 -17.54 -8.82
CA LEU A 106 -10.29 -17.81 -8.76
C LEU A 106 -9.75 -17.47 -7.38
N GLU A 107 -9.08 -18.40 -6.75
CA GLU A 107 -8.35 -18.17 -5.52
C GLU A 107 -6.85 -18.47 -5.73
N LEU A 108 -6.01 -17.45 -5.54
CA LEU A 108 -4.55 -17.57 -5.53
C LEU A 108 -4.05 -17.28 -4.12
N ARG A 109 -3.40 -18.25 -3.49
CA ARG A 109 -2.95 -18.10 -2.11
C ARG A 109 -1.63 -18.77 -1.79
N LYS A 110 -0.88 -18.19 -0.84
CA LYS A 110 0.41 -18.72 -0.36
C LYS A 110 1.38 -18.99 -1.49
N LEU A 111 1.50 -18.04 -2.41
CA LEU A 111 2.38 -18.14 -3.55
C LEU A 111 3.64 -17.29 -3.34
N GLN A 112 4.76 -17.79 -3.85
CA GLN A 112 6.02 -17.04 -4.00
C GLN A 112 6.24 -16.79 -5.48
N ILE A 113 6.45 -15.54 -5.88
CA ILE A 113 6.64 -15.17 -7.27
C ILE A 113 7.94 -14.35 -7.38
N GLU A 114 8.90 -14.88 -8.10
CA GLU A 114 10.24 -14.32 -8.19
C GLU A 114 10.76 -14.37 -9.65
N ASP A 115 11.72 -13.50 -9.95
CA ASP A 115 12.40 -13.47 -11.25
C ASP A 115 11.46 -13.34 -12.46
N VAL A 116 10.35 -12.61 -12.29
CA VAL A 116 9.37 -12.39 -13.35
C VAL A 116 9.26 -10.92 -13.73
N HIS A 117 8.86 -10.66 -14.98
CA HIS A 117 8.47 -9.31 -15.38
C HIS A 117 7.13 -8.90 -14.75
N THR A 118 6.13 -9.76 -14.79
CA THR A 118 4.80 -9.54 -14.18
C THR A 118 4.42 -10.74 -13.32
N GLY A 119 4.03 -10.51 -12.09
CA GLY A 119 3.62 -11.58 -11.18
C GLY A 119 2.30 -12.23 -11.63
N VAL A 120 1.18 -11.62 -11.28
CA VAL A 120 -0.16 -12.12 -11.60
C VAL A 120 -0.85 -11.19 -12.59
N HIS A 121 -1.42 -11.74 -13.64
CA HIS A 121 -2.22 -11.03 -14.64
C HIS A 121 -3.62 -11.65 -14.73
N VAL A 122 -4.64 -10.90 -14.33
CA VAL A 122 -6.04 -11.32 -14.38
C VAL A 122 -6.79 -10.46 -15.39
N GLN A 123 -7.55 -11.08 -16.27
CA GLN A 123 -8.33 -10.39 -17.30
C GLN A 123 -9.71 -11.00 -17.46
N SER A 124 -10.74 -10.16 -17.62
CA SER A 124 -12.13 -10.55 -17.94
C SER A 124 -12.68 -11.64 -17.00
N SER A 125 -12.40 -11.50 -15.70
CA SER A 125 -12.67 -12.51 -14.68
C SER A 125 -13.57 -11.96 -13.58
N LYS A 126 -14.21 -12.85 -12.81
CA LYS A 126 -15.09 -12.49 -11.72
C LYS A 126 -14.78 -13.33 -10.48
N ASN A 127 -15.19 -12.80 -9.30
CA ASN A 127 -15.04 -13.52 -8.03
C ASN A 127 -13.59 -13.99 -7.80
N VAL A 128 -12.63 -13.06 -7.94
CA VAL A 128 -11.21 -13.35 -7.81
C VAL A 128 -10.70 -12.93 -6.44
N ARG A 129 -10.01 -13.81 -5.75
CA ARG A 129 -9.33 -13.54 -4.49
C ARG A 129 -7.85 -13.88 -4.59
N ILE A 130 -6.99 -12.90 -4.27
CA ILE A 130 -5.52 -13.05 -4.27
C ILE A 130 -5.01 -12.67 -2.90
N HIS A 131 -4.48 -13.63 -2.15
CA HIS A 131 -4.03 -13.39 -0.79
C HIS A 131 -2.82 -14.22 -0.37
N GLU A 132 -2.06 -13.69 0.61
CA GLU A 132 -0.82 -14.33 1.09
C GLU A 132 0.16 -14.62 -0.07
N VAL A 133 0.20 -13.74 -1.07
CA VAL A 133 1.11 -13.84 -2.21
C VAL A 133 2.28 -12.87 -2.00
N ASN A 134 3.49 -13.37 -2.15
CA ASN A 134 4.68 -12.56 -2.14
C ASN A 134 5.20 -12.42 -3.58
N VAL A 135 5.38 -11.18 -4.03
CA VAL A 135 5.93 -10.87 -5.35
C VAL A 135 7.19 -10.02 -5.20
N THR A 136 8.30 -10.54 -5.66
CA THR A 136 9.56 -9.80 -5.75
C THR A 136 9.93 -9.61 -7.22
N GLY A 137 9.97 -8.36 -7.65
CA GLY A 137 10.38 -8.01 -9.02
C GLY A 137 11.89 -8.06 -9.20
N ASN A 138 12.32 -8.05 -10.46
CA ASN A 138 13.73 -8.06 -10.83
C ASN A 138 14.46 -6.77 -10.40
N GLU A 139 15.77 -6.80 -10.29
CA GLU A 139 16.58 -5.59 -10.10
C GLU A 139 16.44 -4.62 -11.29
N GLY A 140 16.83 -3.37 -11.10
CA GLY A 140 16.82 -2.34 -12.14
C GLY A 140 15.71 -1.29 -11.96
N HIS A 141 15.66 -0.37 -12.93
CA HIS A 141 14.69 0.74 -12.90
C HIS A 141 13.27 0.24 -13.18
N TYR A 142 12.26 0.81 -12.50
CA TYR A 142 10.85 0.38 -12.61
C TYR A 142 10.30 0.42 -14.05
N SER A 143 10.84 1.27 -14.94
CA SER A 143 10.40 1.32 -16.35
C SER A 143 10.70 0.06 -17.16
N GLN A 144 11.55 -0.83 -16.65
CA GLN A 144 11.91 -2.10 -17.28
C GLN A 144 11.20 -3.29 -16.62
N LYS A 145 10.33 -3.02 -15.65
CA LYS A 145 9.62 -4.03 -14.88
C LYS A 145 8.14 -4.01 -15.25
N GLY A 146 7.45 -5.07 -14.94
CA GLY A 146 6.00 -5.14 -15.02
C GLY A 146 5.35 -5.03 -13.64
N ASN A 147 4.07 -5.33 -13.57
CA ASN A 147 3.28 -5.18 -12.38
C ASN A 147 3.40 -6.40 -11.45
N GLY A 148 3.25 -6.18 -10.14
CA GLY A 148 3.15 -7.29 -9.20
C GLY A 148 1.86 -8.08 -9.41
N ILE A 149 0.72 -7.43 -9.24
CA ILE A 149 -0.62 -7.96 -9.53
C ILE A 149 -1.32 -6.98 -10.47
N ALA A 150 -1.80 -7.46 -11.61
CA ALA A 150 -2.53 -6.65 -12.59
C ALA A 150 -3.89 -7.25 -12.89
N VAL A 151 -4.95 -6.43 -12.78
CA VAL A 151 -6.35 -6.85 -12.99
C VAL A 151 -7.01 -5.94 -14.01
N PHE A 152 -7.59 -6.53 -15.05
CA PHE A 152 -8.22 -5.83 -16.15
C PHE A 152 -9.64 -6.32 -16.39
N LYS A 153 -10.58 -5.40 -16.70
CA LYS A 153 -11.94 -5.70 -17.18
C LYS A 153 -12.65 -6.79 -16.38
N SER A 154 -12.59 -6.67 -15.07
CA SER A 154 -13.02 -7.71 -14.13
C SER A 154 -13.98 -7.13 -13.08
N GLU A 155 -14.64 -7.99 -12.33
CA GLU A 155 -15.52 -7.56 -11.25
C GLU A 155 -15.46 -8.49 -10.03
N ASP A 156 -15.83 -7.96 -8.85
CA ASP A 156 -15.82 -8.70 -7.58
C ASP A 156 -14.43 -9.24 -7.22
N ILE A 157 -13.49 -8.33 -7.03
CA ILE A 157 -12.07 -8.64 -6.82
C ILE A 157 -11.67 -8.33 -5.39
N ILE A 158 -10.94 -9.22 -4.75
CA ILE A 158 -10.31 -9.03 -3.43
C ILE A 158 -8.82 -9.33 -3.54
N ILE A 159 -8.00 -8.33 -3.18
CA ILE A 159 -6.54 -8.46 -3.13
C ILE A 159 -6.11 -8.09 -1.70
N GLU A 160 -5.68 -9.09 -0.92
CA GLU A 160 -5.43 -8.87 0.50
C GLU A 160 -4.23 -9.64 1.05
N ASP A 161 -3.63 -9.09 2.12
CA ASP A 161 -2.55 -9.75 2.85
C ASP A 161 -1.33 -10.13 1.97
N ASN A 162 -1.06 -9.37 0.89
CA ASN A 162 0.06 -9.62 -0.01
C ASN A 162 1.25 -8.73 0.31
N THR A 163 2.45 -9.22 0.00
CA THR A 163 3.70 -8.43 0.03
C THR A 163 4.27 -8.31 -1.36
N ILE A 164 4.43 -7.09 -1.85
CA ILE A 164 4.86 -6.83 -3.22
C ILE A 164 5.99 -5.81 -3.19
N GLU A 165 7.09 -6.11 -3.83
CA GLU A 165 8.23 -5.20 -3.87
C GLU A 165 8.98 -5.21 -5.19
N GLN A 166 9.67 -4.08 -5.45
CA GLN A 166 10.59 -3.93 -6.59
C GLN A 166 9.94 -4.17 -7.96
N VAL A 167 8.69 -3.79 -8.15
CA VAL A 167 7.94 -3.92 -9.42
C VAL A 167 7.68 -2.55 -10.06
N GLN A 168 7.05 -2.51 -11.25
CA GLN A 168 6.59 -1.25 -11.83
C GLN A 168 5.45 -0.70 -10.98
N ASP A 169 4.28 -1.30 -11.01
CA ASP A 169 3.16 -0.99 -10.11
C ASP A 169 2.88 -2.21 -9.24
N GLY A 170 2.78 -2.01 -7.94
CA GLY A 170 2.51 -3.12 -7.01
C GLY A 170 1.22 -3.82 -7.37
N ILE A 171 0.12 -3.07 -7.34
CA ILE A 171 -1.21 -3.53 -7.75
C ILE A 171 -1.72 -2.56 -8.82
N TYR A 172 -1.95 -3.05 -10.03
CA TYR A 172 -2.52 -2.30 -11.15
C TYR A 172 -3.94 -2.78 -11.46
N VAL A 173 -4.88 -1.85 -11.48
CA VAL A 173 -6.32 -2.14 -11.65
C VAL A 173 -6.89 -1.24 -12.76
N GLU A 174 -7.42 -1.82 -13.82
CA GLU A 174 -7.99 -1.08 -14.93
C GLU A 174 -9.33 -1.65 -15.39
N ASP A 175 -10.34 -0.77 -15.47
CA ASP A 175 -11.71 -1.12 -15.90
C ASP A 175 -12.31 -2.25 -15.04
N VAL A 176 -12.20 -2.07 -13.71
CA VAL A 176 -12.69 -3.04 -12.72
C VAL A 176 -13.81 -2.43 -11.91
N LYS A 177 -14.82 -3.23 -11.62
CA LYS A 177 -15.95 -2.85 -10.80
C LYS A 177 -16.01 -3.68 -9.53
N ARG A 178 -16.23 -3.03 -8.40
CA ARG A 178 -16.23 -3.64 -7.05
C ARG A 178 -14.92 -4.37 -6.73
N ILE A 179 -13.96 -3.60 -6.27
CA ILE A 179 -12.68 -4.14 -5.85
C ILE A 179 -12.30 -3.69 -4.43
N VAL A 180 -11.81 -4.60 -3.64
CA VAL A 180 -11.23 -4.36 -2.33
C VAL A 180 -9.75 -4.71 -2.34
N VAL A 181 -8.90 -3.72 -2.06
CA VAL A 181 -7.45 -3.89 -1.88
C VAL A 181 -7.14 -3.62 -0.40
N GLN A 182 -6.82 -4.65 0.37
CA GLN A 182 -6.68 -4.47 1.81
C GLN A 182 -5.49 -5.22 2.43
N ARG A 183 -4.90 -4.64 3.47
CA ARG A 183 -3.78 -5.22 4.25
C ARG A 183 -2.58 -5.66 3.41
N ASN A 184 -2.40 -5.04 2.24
CA ASN A 184 -1.22 -5.30 1.42
C ASN A 184 -0.06 -4.39 1.83
N LYS A 185 1.15 -4.89 1.66
CA LYS A 185 2.39 -4.12 1.79
C LYS A 185 3.07 -3.99 0.44
N VAL A 186 3.22 -2.76 -0.05
CA VAL A 186 3.89 -2.49 -1.32
C VAL A 186 5.06 -1.55 -1.13
N THR A 187 6.25 -1.96 -1.57
CA THR A 187 7.47 -1.19 -1.35
C THR A 187 8.34 -1.11 -2.61
N ASN A 188 9.15 -0.03 -2.69
CA ASN A 188 10.21 0.15 -3.70
C ASN A 188 9.74 -0.02 -5.15
N SER A 189 8.54 0.48 -5.45
CA SER A 189 7.88 0.38 -6.75
C SER A 189 7.58 1.77 -7.33
N ARG A 190 7.16 1.86 -8.59
CA ARG A 190 6.71 3.13 -9.14
C ARG A 190 5.43 3.59 -8.44
N TYR A 191 4.38 2.78 -8.49
CA TYR A 191 3.14 3.03 -7.77
C TYR A 191 2.83 1.86 -6.83
N GLY A 192 2.38 2.19 -5.62
CA GLY A 192 1.93 1.17 -4.67
C GLY A 192 0.68 0.47 -5.19
N THR A 193 -0.44 1.19 -5.29
CA THR A 193 -1.63 0.75 -6.02
C THR A 193 -2.03 1.80 -7.05
N HIS A 194 -2.35 1.35 -8.25
CA HIS A 194 -2.80 2.18 -9.37
C HIS A 194 -4.20 1.76 -9.81
N PHE A 195 -5.20 2.61 -9.54
CA PHE A 195 -6.57 2.45 -10.02
C PHE A 195 -6.79 3.31 -11.25
N MET A 196 -7.34 2.73 -12.31
CA MET A 196 -7.65 3.42 -13.55
C MET A 196 -9.02 2.97 -14.10
N TYR A 197 -9.92 3.91 -14.39
CA TYR A 197 -11.29 3.63 -14.85
C TYR A 197 -12.08 2.66 -13.97
N THR A 198 -11.89 2.74 -12.67
CA THR A 198 -12.46 1.82 -11.68
C THR A 198 -13.73 2.42 -11.07
N SER A 199 -14.64 1.60 -10.62
CA SER A 199 -15.79 2.05 -9.82
C SER A 199 -16.04 1.14 -8.62
N ASP A 200 -16.61 1.71 -7.56
CA ASP A 200 -16.90 0.99 -6.31
C ASP A 200 -15.61 0.33 -5.77
N ALA A 201 -14.57 1.14 -5.53
CA ALA A 201 -13.25 0.67 -5.14
C ALA A 201 -12.92 1.01 -3.68
N GLU A 202 -12.24 0.12 -3.01
CA GLU A 202 -11.77 0.33 -1.63
C GLU A 202 -10.28 0.00 -1.50
N ALA A 203 -9.52 0.87 -0.83
CA ALA A 203 -8.15 0.58 -0.40
C ALA A 203 -8.06 0.77 1.12
N LEU A 204 -7.93 -0.35 1.86
CA LEU A 204 -8.11 -0.39 3.31
C LEU A 204 -6.89 -0.99 4.00
N PHE A 205 -6.38 -0.34 5.05
CA PHE A 205 -5.32 -0.87 5.91
C PHE A 205 -4.03 -1.28 5.18
N ASN A 206 -3.77 -0.71 3.99
CA ASN A 206 -2.55 -1.02 3.25
C ASN A 206 -1.35 -0.21 3.76
N THR A 207 -0.17 -0.72 3.49
CA THR A 207 1.11 -0.06 3.80
C THR A 207 1.89 0.18 2.51
N TYR A 208 2.06 1.45 2.15
CA TYR A 208 2.82 1.90 0.97
C TYR A 208 4.06 2.64 1.42
N LEU A 209 5.25 2.11 1.14
CA LEU A 209 6.51 2.69 1.59
C LEU A 209 7.54 2.78 0.45
N HIS A 210 8.25 3.89 0.37
CA HIS A 210 9.38 4.06 -0.57
C HIS A 210 9.03 3.80 -2.05
N ASN A 211 7.79 4.06 -2.45
CA ASN A 211 7.40 4.07 -3.85
C ASN A 211 7.57 5.49 -4.43
N VAL A 212 7.55 5.65 -5.74
CA VAL A 212 7.46 7.00 -6.32
C VAL A 212 6.13 7.64 -5.93
N THR A 213 5.03 6.90 -6.04
CA THR A 213 3.70 7.30 -5.54
C THR A 213 3.06 6.15 -4.78
N GLY A 214 2.49 6.43 -3.61
CA GLY A 214 1.80 5.41 -2.82
C GLY A 214 0.53 4.92 -3.50
N LEU A 215 -0.43 5.81 -3.70
CA LEU A 215 -1.69 5.54 -4.38
C LEU A 215 -1.86 6.47 -5.58
N MET A 216 -1.97 5.90 -6.77
CA MET A 216 -2.28 6.59 -8.02
C MET A 216 -3.71 6.23 -8.43
N ILE A 217 -4.61 7.21 -8.48
CA ILE A 217 -6.03 7.00 -8.75
C ILE A 217 -6.45 7.90 -9.89
N MET A 218 -6.87 7.31 -10.99
CA MET A 218 -7.20 8.05 -12.21
C MET A 218 -8.56 7.66 -12.75
N MET A 219 -9.39 8.67 -13.06
CA MET A 219 -10.69 8.47 -13.72
C MET A 219 -11.55 7.41 -13.02
N THR A 220 -11.53 7.45 -11.69
CA THR A 220 -12.21 6.50 -10.81
C THR A 220 -13.42 7.16 -10.20
N LYS A 221 -14.46 6.39 -9.96
CA LYS A 221 -15.69 6.85 -9.33
C LYS A 221 -16.01 6.00 -8.11
N ASP A 222 -16.49 6.66 -7.03
CA ASP A 222 -16.88 6.00 -5.76
C ASP A 222 -15.71 5.19 -5.17
N ILE A 223 -14.73 5.90 -4.58
CA ILE A 223 -13.57 5.25 -3.96
C ILE A 223 -13.43 5.60 -2.48
N LEU A 224 -13.15 4.59 -1.67
CA LEU A 224 -12.83 4.70 -0.25
C LEU A 224 -11.34 4.38 0.00
N LEU A 225 -10.62 5.32 0.59
CA LEU A 225 -9.23 5.19 1.02
C LEU A 225 -9.17 5.32 2.53
N GLU A 226 -9.10 4.19 3.26
CA GLU A 226 -9.24 4.22 4.71
C GLU A 226 -8.12 3.46 5.43
N SER A 227 -7.63 4.06 6.52
CA SER A 227 -6.68 3.44 7.45
C SER A 227 -5.37 2.96 6.80
N ASN A 228 -4.96 3.59 5.69
CA ASN A 228 -3.69 3.24 5.03
C ASN A 228 -2.52 4.00 5.67
N THR A 229 -1.35 3.38 5.67
CA THR A 229 -0.07 4.02 5.97
C THR A 229 0.66 4.31 4.66
N VAL A 230 0.91 5.59 4.38
CA VAL A 230 1.48 6.05 3.11
C VAL A 230 2.68 6.93 3.39
N ALA A 231 3.89 6.39 3.22
CA ALA A 231 5.07 7.10 3.70
C ALA A 231 6.31 6.99 2.81
N ASN A 232 7.17 8.02 2.91
CA ASN A 232 8.49 8.07 2.29
C ASN A 232 8.46 8.10 0.75
N HIS A 233 7.47 8.76 0.16
CA HIS A 233 7.40 9.02 -1.28
C HIS A 233 8.04 10.37 -1.58
N VAL A 234 9.39 10.39 -1.62
CA VAL A 234 10.19 11.63 -1.61
C VAL A 234 10.75 12.02 -2.98
N ASP A 235 10.53 11.22 -4.01
CA ASP A 235 10.98 11.51 -5.36
C ASP A 235 10.44 12.84 -5.90
N PHE A 236 11.07 13.38 -6.95
CA PHE A 236 10.68 14.68 -7.54
C PHE A 236 9.19 14.75 -7.90
N ASN A 237 8.60 13.65 -8.38
CA ASN A 237 7.17 13.48 -8.63
C ASN A 237 6.51 12.59 -7.57
N GLY A 238 6.99 12.63 -6.33
CA GLY A 238 6.52 11.77 -5.25
C GLY A 238 5.22 12.27 -4.64
N TYR A 239 4.21 11.41 -4.65
CA TYR A 239 2.93 11.66 -3.99
C TYR A 239 2.63 10.53 -3.01
N GLY A 240 2.13 10.87 -1.83
CA GLY A 240 1.49 9.87 -0.99
C GLY A 240 0.27 9.30 -1.72
N MET A 241 -0.68 10.19 -2.07
CA MET A 241 -1.86 9.85 -2.86
C MET A 241 -2.05 10.91 -3.96
N LEU A 242 -2.23 10.49 -5.20
CA LEU A 242 -2.60 11.36 -6.32
C LEU A 242 -3.92 10.90 -6.90
N LEU A 243 -4.94 11.77 -6.80
CA LEU A 243 -6.26 11.57 -7.38
C LEU A 243 -6.41 12.50 -8.59
N TYR A 244 -6.55 11.93 -9.77
CA TYR A 244 -6.72 12.67 -11.02
C TYR A 244 -8.04 12.32 -11.69
N ASP A 245 -8.92 13.30 -11.88
CA ASP A 245 -10.24 13.15 -12.49
C ASP A 245 -11.10 12.09 -11.77
N VAL A 246 -11.12 12.20 -10.43
CA VAL A 246 -11.88 11.31 -9.55
C VAL A 246 -13.18 11.98 -9.15
N GLN A 247 -14.26 11.20 -9.17
CA GLN A 247 -15.57 11.63 -8.75
C GLN A 247 -16.02 10.84 -7.54
N GLN A 248 -16.32 11.53 -6.44
CA GLN A 248 -16.75 10.93 -5.18
C GLN A 248 -15.68 10.03 -4.54
N ALA A 249 -14.90 10.63 -3.67
CA ALA A 249 -13.88 9.91 -2.91
C ALA A 249 -13.96 10.26 -1.42
N GLU A 250 -13.78 9.26 -0.58
CA GLU A 250 -13.56 9.40 0.87
C GLU A 250 -12.13 9.00 1.21
N ILE A 251 -11.39 9.91 1.82
CA ILE A 251 -10.00 9.69 2.28
C ILE A 251 -10.01 9.91 3.79
N LYS A 252 -10.00 8.82 4.57
CA LYS A 252 -10.19 8.94 6.02
C LYS A 252 -9.30 8.00 6.84
N PHE A 253 -8.93 8.46 8.03
CA PHE A 253 -8.13 7.72 9.01
C PHE A 253 -6.75 7.27 8.49
N ASN A 254 -6.21 7.87 7.42
CA ASN A 254 -4.91 7.50 6.89
C ASN A 254 -3.78 8.22 7.63
N THR A 255 -2.63 7.56 7.75
CA THR A 255 -1.37 8.15 8.18
C THR A 255 -0.52 8.45 6.94
N ILE A 256 -0.29 9.73 6.66
CA ILE A 256 0.37 10.23 5.45
C ILE A 256 1.63 10.99 5.85
N LYS A 257 2.80 10.34 5.72
CA LYS A 257 4.00 10.80 6.39
C LYS A 257 5.22 10.89 5.48
N ASN A 258 6.00 11.98 5.64
CA ASN A 258 7.28 12.15 4.96
C ASN A 258 7.20 11.93 3.45
N ASN A 259 6.19 12.52 2.81
CA ASN A 259 6.04 12.51 1.36
C ASN A 259 6.40 13.89 0.78
N ARG A 260 6.76 13.97 -0.49
CA ARG A 260 6.89 15.25 -1.15
C ARG A 260 5.54 15.98 -1.21
N THR A 261 4.49 15.32 -1.67
CA THR A 261 3.11 15.77 -1.51
C THR A 261 2.30 14.67 -0.84
N GLY A 262 1.65 14.96 0.27
CA GLY A 262 0.84 13.98 0.99
C GLY A 262 -0.33 13.51 0.15
N VAL A 263 -1.30 14.39 -0.09
CA VAL A 263 -2.46 14.14 -0.97
C VAL A 263 -2.53 15.23 -2.03
N ALA A 264 -2.62 14.85 -3.29
CA ALA A 264 -2.87 15.74 -4.42
C ALA A 264 -4.19 15.39 -5.09
N LEU A 265 -5.08 16.40 -5.20
CA LEU A 265 -6.36 16.31 -5.86
C LEU A 265 -6.29 17.13 -7.16
N GLN A 266 -6.50 16.50 -8.31
CA GLN A 266 -6.44 17.18 -9.60
C GLN A 266 -7.69 16.89 -10.41
N LYS A 267 -8.43 17.92 -10.84
CA LYS A 267 -9.70 17.83 -11.58
C LYS A 267 -10.75 16.93 -10.92
N SER A 268 -10.67 16.77 -9.61
CA SER A 268 -11.55 15.87 -8.86
C SER A 268 -12.72 16.63 -8.25
N SER A 269 -13.80 15.93 -7.97
CA SER A 269 -15.04 16.49 -7.42
C SER A 269 -15.62 15.61 -6.32
N ASN A 270 -16.33 16.25 -5.37
CA ASN A 270 -16.96 15.60 -4.24
C ASN A 270 -15.99 14.69 -3.46
N VAL A 271 -14.83 15.25 -3.07
CA VAL A 271 -13.81 14.53 -2.31
C VAL A 271 -13.87 14.95 -0.85
N GLN A 272 -13.99 13.99 0.06
CA GLN A 272 -13.95 14.18 1.49
C GLN A 272 -12.61 13.70 2.04
N VAL A 273 -11.81 14.61 2.58
CA VAL A 273 -10.53 14.30 3.25
C VAL A 273 -10.73 14.49 4.73
N GLU A 274 -10.97 13.42 5.48
CA GLU A 274 -11.44 13.53 6.86
C GLU A 274 -10.62 12.69 7.84
N THR A 275 -10.27 13.29 8.98
CA THR A 275 -9.63 12.58 10.10
C THR A 275 -8.35 11.85 9.70
N ASN A 276 -7.55 12.43 8.78
CA ASN A 276 -6.24 11.91 8.41
C ASN A 276 -5.13 12.60 9.22
N ASP A 277 -4.02 11.91 9.37
CA ASP A 277 -2.83 12.42 10.03
C ASP A 277 -1.72 12.70 9.00
N PHE A 278 -1.47 13.98 8.72
CA PHE A 278 -0.45 14.46 7.79
C PHE A 278 0.80 14.88 8.56
N GLN A 279 1.87 14.11 8.47
CA GLN A 279 3.10 14.32 9.21
C GLN A 279 4.29 14.56 8.30
N MET A 280 5.05 15.63 8.54
CA MET A 280 6.37 15.89 7.92
C MET A 280 6.38 15.81 6.38
N ASN A 281 5.26 16.14 5.71
CA ASN A 281 5.24 16.22 4.25
C ASN A 281 5.80 17.59 3.80
N GLN A 282 6.39 17.68 2.60
CA GLN A 282 6.76 18.99 2.06
C GLN A 282 5.51 19.82 1.74
N THR A 283 4.49 19.20 1.12
CA THR A 283 3.13 19.74 1.01
C THR A 283 2.17 18.69 1.51
N ALA A 284 1.34 19.00 2.50
CA ALA A 284 0.42 17.99 3.02
C ALA A 284 -0.76 17.77 2.07
N LEU A 285 -1.46 18.84 1.66
CA LEU A 285 -2.62 18.77 0.77
C LEU A 285 -2.50 19.73 -0.42
N GLU A 286 -2.73 19.24 -1.62
CA GLU A 286 -2.71 20.02 -2.85
C GLU A 286 -4.00 19.87 -3.65
N GLY A 287 -4.59 20.99 -4.10
CA GLY A 287 -5.76 21.02 -4.97
C GLY A 287 -5.51 21.78 -6.26
N THR A 288 -5.80 21.17 -7.42
CA THR A 288 -5.75 21.83 -8.72
C THR A 288 -7.00 21.54 -9.50
N LYS A 289 -7.77 22.57 -9.84
CA LYS A 289 -9.08 22.46 -10.54
C LYS A 289 -10.05 21.52 -9.79
N VAL A 290 -10.08 21.62 -8.48
CA VAL A 290 -10.95 20.84 -7.61
C VAL A 290 -12.31 21.57 -7.49
N SER A 291 -13.40 20.85 -7.34
CA SER A 291 -14.73 21.43 -7.18
C SER A 291 -14.97 21.95 -5.75
N GLU A 292 -15.88 22.92 -5.61
CA GLU A 292 -16.21 23.58 -4.34
C GLU A 292 -16.93 22.68 -3.31
N ASP A 293 -17.38 21.50 -3.71
CA ASP A 293 -17.99 20.47 -2.84
C ASP A 293 -16.96 19.56 -2.15
N THR A 294 -15.67 19.78 -2.45
CA THR A 294 -14.57 19.08 -1.81
C THR A 294 -14.27 19.70 -0.44
N THR A 295 -14.08 18.86 0.57
CA THR A 295 -13.78 19.31 1.93
C THR A 295 -12.58 18.58 2.52
N ALA A 296 -11.81 19.28 3.36
CA ALA A 296 -10.79 18.69 4.22
C ALA A 296 -11.13 19.07 5.67
N SER A 297 -11.58 18.06 6.44
CA SER A 297 -12.12 18.29 7.78
C SER A 297 -11.53 17.36 8.84
N ASN A 298 -11.40 17.87 10.05
CA ASN A 298 -10.95 17.08 11.20
C ASN A 298 -9.57 16.41 11.04
N ASN A 299 -8.74 16.84 10.06
CA ASN A 299 -7.39 16.30 9.86
C ASN A 299 -6.40 16.91 10.88
N SER A 300 -5.30 16.21 11.09
CA SER A 300 -4.16 16.70 11.85
C SER A 300 -3.00 17.02 10.91
N PHE A 301 -2.44 18.20 11.00
CA PHE A 301 -1.29 18.65 10.21
C PHE A 301 -0.13 18.96 11.16
N THR A 302 0.93 18.13 11.12
CA THR A 302 2.06 18.21 12.05
C THR A 302 3.40 18.17 11.31
N GLY A 303 4.23 19.18 11.51
CA GLY A 303 5.58 19.24 10.94
C GLY A 303 5.62 19.32 9.41
N ASN A 304 4.53 19.69 8.74
CA ASN A 304 4.52 19.85 7.29
C ASN A 304 5.13 21.21 6.91
N ILE A 305 5.93 21.26 5.82
CA ILE A 305 6.50 22.53 5.36
C ILE A 305 5.42 23.45 4.82
N LEU A 306 4.46 22.88 4.08
CA LEU A 306 3.29 23.56 3.58
C LEU A 306 2.05 22.73 3.88
N THR A 307 1.13 23.29 4.67
CA THR A 307 -0.09 22.61 5.08
C THR A 307 -1.02 22.32 3.89
N ALA A 308 -1.31 23.35 3.09
CA ALA A 308 -2.15 23.20 1.91
C ALA A 308 -1.77 24.17 0.82
N ARG A 309 -2.08 23.82 -0.43
CA ARG A 309 -2.02 24.76 -1.57
C ARG A 309 -3.12 24.47 -2.58
N SER A 310 -3.61 25.51 -3.26
CA SER A 310 -4.62 25.36 -4.31
C SER A 310 -4.45 26.45 -5.37
N ASP A 311 -4.81 26.13 -6.62
CA ASP A 311 -4.84 27.09 -7.73
C ASP A 311 -6.02 28.06 -7.66
N LYS A 312 -7.05 27.72 -6.85
CA LYS A 312 -8.27 28.49 -6.58
C LYS A 312 -8.74 28.17 -5.16
N GLN A 313 -9.82 28.79 -4.74
CA GLN A 313 -10.58 28.33 -3.59
C GLN A 313 -11.28 26.99 -3.96
N GLY A 314 -10.50 25.92 -4.07
CA GLY A 314 -10.95 24.66 -4.64
C GLY A 314 -11.52 23.67 -3.63
N PHE A 315 -11.21 23.83 -2.33
CA PHE A 315 -11.76 22.98 -1.27
C PHE A 315 -11.88 23.77 0.03
N LYS A 316 -12.75 23.28 0.94
CA LYS A 316 -13.01 23.90 2.23
C LYS A 316 -12.19 23.23 3.32
N LEU A 317 -11.60 24.02 4.19
CA LEU A 317 -10.95 23.55 5.42
C LEU A 317 -11.89 23.76 6.59
N VAL A 318 -12.14 22.73 7.40
CA VAL A 318 -13.10 22.79 8.51
C VAL A 318 -12.60 21.97 9.70
N GLY A 319 -12.36 22.61 10.82
CA GLY A 319 -12.09 21.93 12.08
C GLY A 319 -10.81 21.09 12.10
N ASN A 320 -9.80 21.49 11.35
CA ASN A 320 -8.53 20.78 11.34
C ASN A 320 -7.61 21.27 12.48
N TYR A 321 -6.69 20.43 12.89
CA TYR A 321 -5.60 20.76 13.80
C TYR A 321 -4.34 21.13 13.02
N TYR A 322 -3.66 22.19 13.46
CA TYR A 322 -2.41 22.67 12.88
C TYR A 322 -1.40 22.92 13.99
N ASP A 323 -0.22 22.36 13.90
CA ASP A 323 0.81 22.49 14.94
C ASP A 323 1.42 23.90 15.05
N ASP A 324 1.30 24.71 13.99
CA ASP A 324 1.70 26.12 13.98
C ASP A 324 0.57 27.11 14.32
N TYR A 325 -0.61 26.61 14.67
CA TYR A 325 -1.73 27.45 15.08
C TYR A 325 -1.59 27.89 16.54
N SER A 326 -1.61 29.20 16.75
CA SER A 326 -1.49 29.83 18.08
C SER A 326 -2.70 30.71 18.44
N GLY A 327 -3.88 30.34 18.01
CA GLY A 327 -5.11 31.04 18.34
C GLY A 327 -5.57 30.78 19.78
N ILE A 328 -6.60 31.52 20.18
CA ILE A 328 -7.25 31.44 21.52
C ILE A 328 -8.67 30.91 21.34
N ASP A 329 -9.15 30.24 22.36
CA ASP A 329 -10.53 29.77 22.50
C ASP A 329 -11.17 30.56 23.64
N LEU A 330 -11.99 31.52 23.28
CA LEU A 330 -12.70 32.37 24.26
C LEU A 330 -14.03 31.75 24.72
N GLU A 331 -14.55 30.82 23.88
CA GLU A 331 -15.83 30.15 24.09
C GLU A 331 -15.68 28.82 24.82
N ASP A 332 -14.44 28.36 25.06
CA ASP A 332 -14.11 27.06 25.71
C ASP A 332 -14.78 25.86 25.00
N ASN A 333 -14.79 25.90 23.66
CA ASN A 333 -15.43 24.91 22.82
C ASN A 333 -14.42 23.99 22.08
N GLY A 334 -13.11 24.19 22.31
CA GLY A 334 -12.02 23.43 21.72
C GLY A 334 -11.61 23.90 20.30
N PHE A 335 -12.24 24.95 19.80
CA PHE A 335 -11.90 25.59 18.53
C PHE A 335 -11.35 26.98 18.74
N GLY A 336 -10.46 27.40 17.89
CA GLY A 336 -9.90 28.75 17.97
C GLY A 336 -10.82 29.78 17.32
N ASP A 337 -10.98 30.94 18.00
CA ASP A 337 -11.78 32.07 17.52
C ASP A 337 -11.10 32.87 16.40
N VAL A 338 -9.82 32.60 16.14
CA VAL A 338 -9.06 33.23 15.05
C VAL A 338 -8.91 32.25 13.89
N PRO A 339 -9.37 32.58 12.69
CA PRO A 339 -9.22 31.70 11.54
C PRO A 339 -7.75 31.35 11.23
N TYR A 340 -7.51 30.09 10.86
CA TYR A 340 -6.22 29.65 10.35
C TYR A 340 -6.14 29.84 8.83
N VAL A 341 -5.07 30.50 8.34
CA VAL A 341 -4.83 30.72 6.92
C VAL A 341 -3.77 29.72 6.43
N ALA A 342 -4.18 28.69 5.72
CA ALA A 342 -3.29 27.63 5.23
C ALA A 342 -2.48 28.06 3.99
N VAL A 343 -3.03 28.96 3.17
CA VAL A 343 -2.36 29.47 1.95
C VAL A 343 -2.32 30.97 1.98
N SER A 344 -1.12 31.51 1.94
CA SER A 344 -0.84 32.94 1.74
C SER A 344 -0.71 33.27 0.24
N SER A 345 -0.65 34.57 -0.11
CA SER A 345 -0.39 35.03 -1.48
C SER A 345 0.89 34.41 -2.06
N PHE A 346 1.92 34.22 -1.25
CA PHE A 346 3.14 33.52 -1.68
C PHE A 346 2.90 32.03 -1.95
N GLY A 347 2.04 31.38 -1.18
CA GLY A 347 1.62 30.00 -1.41
C GLY A 347 1.00 29.79 -2.79
N GLN A 348 0.24 30.76 -3.28
CA GLN A 348 -0.32 30.73 -4.65
C GLN A 348 0.77 30.76 -5.74
N TRP A 349 1.87 31.46 -5.49
CA TRP A 349 2.99 31.48 -6.43
C TRP A 349 3.72 30.15 -6.47
N MET A 350 3.85 29.48 -5.33
CA MET A 350 4.47 28.14 -5.24
C MET A 350 3.70 27.08 -6.02
N VAL A 351 2.37 27.17 -6.10
CA VAL A 351 1.56 26.28 -6.95
C VAL A 351 1.92 26.43 -8.42
N ARG A 352 2.15 27.67 -8.87
CA ARG A 352 2.47 27.97 -10.27
C ARG A 352 3.93 27.68 -10.61
N GLN A 353 4.83 27.86 -9.63
CA GLN A 353 6.28 27.73 -9.78
C GLN A 353 6.85 26.94 -8.59
N PRO A 354 6.89 25.60 -8.66
CA PRO A 354 7.31 24.75 -7.55
C PRO A 354 8.70 25.07 -6.98
N VAL A 355 9.59 25.68 -7.79
CA VAL A 355 10.92 26.11 -7.35
C VAL A 355 10.88 27.09 -6.17
N TYR A 356 9.79 27.84 -6.01
CA TYR A 356 9.65 28.76 -4.88
C TYR A 356 9.45 28.07 -3.53
N GLN A 357 9.16 26.77 -3.49
CA GLN A 357 9.09 25.99 -2.25
C GLN A 357 10.40 26.02 -1.45
N TYR A 358 11.55 26.15 -2.14
CA TYR A 358 12.84 26.26 -1.47
C TYR A 358 13.00 27.54 -0.63
N PHE A 359 12.13 28.52 -0.80
CA PHE A 359 12.17 29.79 -0.09
C PHE A 359 11.14 29.91 1.04
N VAL A 360 10.32 28.89 1.29
CA VAL A 360 9.22 28.92 2.29
C VAL A 360 9.72 29.38 3.66
N GLU A 361 10.85 28.86 4.11
CA GLU A 361 11.44 29.19 5.39
C GLU A 361 12.35 30.43 5.36
N SER A 362 12.45 31.12 4.22
CA SER A 362 13.26 32.34 4.17
C SER A 362 12.61 33.44 4.99
N PRO A 363 13.40 34.27 5.71
CA PRO A 363 12.90 35.39 6.50
C PRO A 363 11.96 36.33 5.74
N SER A 364 12.21 36.50 4.45
CA SER A 364 11.39 37.37 3.58
C SER A 364 9.99 36.75 3.36
N VAL A 365 9.92 35.45 3.14
CA VAL A 365 8.63 34.75 2.93
C VAL A 365 7.84 34.67 4.24
N ILE A 366 8.50 34.40 5.35
CA ILE A 366 7.87 34.42 6.67
C ILE A 366 7.27 35.80 6.96
N LEU A 367 8.02 36.88 6.67
CA LEU A 367 7.52 38.24 6.84
C LEU A 367 6.34 38.54 5.89
N LEU A 368 6.43 38.17 4.61
CA LEU A 368 5.35 38.35 3.65
C LEU A 368 4.09 37.59 4.09
N THR A 369 4.22 36.36 4.52
CA THR A 369 3.11 35.54 5.01
C THR A 369 2.46 36.15 6.26
N SER A 370 3.28 36.70 7.18
CA SER A 370 2.74 37.37 8.37
C SER A 370 2.03 38.68 8.03
N LEU A 371 2.52 39.42 7.05
CA LEU A 371 1.85 40.63 6.55
C LEU A 371 0.56 40.29 5.79
N ASP A 372 0.56 39.25 4.95
CA ASP A 372 -0.66 38.76 4.31
C ASP A 372 -1.76 38.40 5.33
N ARG A 373 -1.41 37.72 6.43
CA ARG A 373 -2.34 37.41 7.51
C ARG A 373 -2.95 38.66 8.18
N GLN A 374 -2.21 39.77 8.22
CA GLN A 374 -2.67 41.02 8.82
C GLN A 374 -3.47 41.91 7.86
N ILE A 375 -3.08 41.96 6.58
CA ILE A 375 -3.63 42.89 5.61
C ILE A 375 -4.84 42.32 4.86
N ASN A 376 -4.82 41.05 4.54
CA ASN A 376 -5.76 40.44 3.59
C ASN A 376 -6.80 39.53 4.24
N LYS A 377 -7.57 40.03 5.22
CA LYS A 377 -8.70 39.30 5.80
C LYS A 377 -9.86 39.01 4.81
N THR A 378 -9.75 39.44 3.55
CA THR A 378 -10.86 39.47 2.61
C THR A 378 -10.54 38.93 1.19
N GLU A 379 -9.36 38.37 0.92
CA GLU A 379 -9.07 37.85 -0.41
C GLU A 379 -9.75 36.50 -0.68
N LYS A 380 -10.57 36.45 -1.75
CA LYS A 380 -11.32 35.28 -2.24
C LYS A 380 -10.47 34.06 -2.66
N ASN A 381 -9.15 34.13 -2.55
CA ASN A 381 -8.23 33.09 -3.04
C ASN A 381 -7.44 32.43 -1.89
N MET A 382 -7.82 32.65 -0.64
CA MET A 382 -7.13 32.04 0.52
C MET A 382 -7.85 30.77 0.96
N LEU A 383 -7.09 29.73 1.26
CA LEU A 383 -7.59 28.57 1.97
C LEU A 383 -7.61 28.90 3.47
N VAL A 384 -8.80 29.04 4.04
CA VAL A 384 -9.01 29.44 5.43
C VAL A 384 -9.84 28.39 6.14
N ASP A 385 -9.38 27.97 7.31
CA ASP A 385 -10.17 27.23 8.28
C ASP A 385 -10.70 28.22 9.31
N ASN A 386 -12.02 28.38 9.35
CA ASN A 386 -12.66 29.31 10.30
C ASN A 386 -12.86 28.71 11.68
N THR A 387 -12.67 27.42 11.83
CA THR A 387 -12.87 26.67 13.08
C THR A 387 -11.68 25.76 13.37
N PRO A 388 -10.42 26.28 13.38
CA PRO A 388 -9.25 25.43 13.63
C PRO A 388 -9.31 24.85 15.05
N ARG A 389 -8.88 23.63 15.25
CA ARG A 389 -8.80 23.00 16.56
C ARG A 389 -7.53 23.40 17.30
N LEU A 390 -7.65 23.55 18.61
CA LEU A 390 -6.51 23.82 19.50
C LEU A 390 -5.76 22.56 19.94
N ALA A 391 -6.42 21.41 19.93
CA ALA A 391 -5.80 20.13 20.29
C ALA A 391 -6.04 19.06 19.21
N MET A 392 -5.08 18.16 19.06
CA MET A 392 -5.29 16.96 18.25
C MET A 392 -6.52 16.22 18.79
N LYS A 393 -7.29 15.65 17.90
CA LYS A 393 -8.31 14.68 18.27
C LYS A 393 -7.58 13.46 18.81
N ASP A 394 -7.61 13.23 20.12
CA ASP A 394 -7.11 12.00 20.69
C ASP A 394 -7.80 10.85 19.97
N THR A 395 -7.02 10.00 19.34
CA THR A 395 -7.50 8.67 18.96
C THR A 395 -7.71 7.95 20.30
N GLU A 396 -8.93 7.99 20.81
CA GLU A 396 -9.32 7.48 22.14
C GLU A 396 -8.96 6.00 22.40
N GLU A 397 -8.38 5.32 21.44
CA GLU A 397 -7.99 3.92 21.58
C GLU A 397 -6.55 3.65 22.05
N LYS A 398 -5.65 4.66 22.06
CA LYS A 398 -4.23 4.40 22.41
C LYS A 398 -3.85 4.66 23.87
N ASN A 399 -4.70 5.24 24.68
CA ASN A 399 -4.39 5.56 26.08
C ASN A 399 -5.28 4.88 27.13
N LYS A 400 -5.90 3.76 26.85
CA LYS A 400 -6.21 2.84 27.94
C LYS A 400 -4.89 2.32 28.49
N MET A 401 -4.34 3.09 29.43
CA MET A 401 -3.18 2.70 30.20
C MET A 401 -3.43 1.27 30.68
N ASN A 402 -2.69 0.33 30.11
CA ASN A 402 -2.91 -1.08 30.41
C ASN A 402 -2.57 -1.28 31.88
N VAL A 403 -3.60 -1.39 32.71
CA VAL A 403 -3.47 -1.53 34.18
C VAL A 403 -2.49 -2.66 34.52
N VAL A 404 -2.41 -3.68 33.68
CA VAL A 404 -1.45 -4.79 33.81
C VAL A 404 -0.02 -4.29 33.61
N GLN A 405 0.26 -3.45 32.61
CA GLN A 405 1.60 -2.88 32.39
C GLN A 405 1.99 -1.92 33.54
N MET A 406 1.05 -1.16 34.07
CA MET A 406 1.28 -0.31 35.23
C MET A 406 1.59 -1.13 36.49
N LEU A 407 0.85 -2.20 36.75
CA LEU A 407 1.11 -3.10 37.86
C LEU A 407 2.43 -3.85 37.72
N VAL A 408 2.80 -4.29 36.52
CA VAL A 408 4.11 -4.90 36.23
C VAL A 408 5.24 -3.90 36.45
N GLY A 409 5.09 -2.65 35.98
CA GLY A 409 6.07 -1.59 36.23
C GLY A 409 6.23 -1.29 37.73
N LEU A 410 5.13 -1.22 38.48
CA LEU A 410 5.16 -1.00 39.93
C LEU A 410 5.81 -2.17 40.67
N PHE A 411 5.54 -3.41 40.26
CA PHE A 411 6.15 -4.61 40.81
C PHE A 411 7.68 -4.65 40.56
N LEU A 412 8.11 -4.31 39.36
CA LEU A 412 9.53 -4.25 39.01
C LEU A 412 10.28 -3.15 39.80
N THR A 413 9.67 -1.99 39.98
CA THR A 413 10.28 -0.92 40.79
C THR A 413 10.34 -1.28 42.28
N LEU A 414 9.29 -1.87 42.83
CA LEU A 414 9.29 -2.33 44.23
C LEU A 414 10.29 -3.48 44.47
N SER A 415 10.41 -4.42 43.55
CA SER A 415 11.37 -5.51 43.61
C SER A 415 12.82 -5.03 43.51
N SER A 416 13.09 -4.04 42.66
CA SER A 416 14.41 -3.42 42.53
C SER A 416 14.82 -2.65 43.81
N LEU A 417 13.88 -1.91 44.41
CA LEU A 417 14.08 -1.23 45.68
C LEU A 417 14.34 -2.22 46.84
N TRP A 418 13.64 -3.35 46.85
CA TRP A 418 13.83 -4.39 47.84
C TRP A 418 15.22 -5.08 47.72
N LEU A 419 15.66 -5.39 46.50
CA LEU A 419 16.98 -5.93 46.21
C LEU A 419 18.08 -4.93 46.58
N TRP A 420 17.89 -3.64 46.23
CA TRP A 420 18.84 -2.58 46.61
C TRP A 420 18.99 -2.44 48.12
N LYS A 421 17.89 -2.52 48.86
CA LYS A 421 17.88 -2.44 50.31
C LYS A 421 18.56 -3.67 50.96
N ARG A 422 18.48 -4.86 50.34
CA ARG A 422 19.21 -6.06 50.80
C ARG A 422 20.70 -6.01 50.50
N GLY A 423 21.09 -5.45 49.33
CA GLY A 423 22.53 -5.30 49.01
C GLY A 423 23.26 -4.22 49.79
N ILE A 424 22.58 -3.41 50.61
CA ILE A 424 23.19 -2.44 51.53
C ILE A 424 23.33 -3.05 52.95
N THR A 425 22.72 -4.20 53.22
CA THR A 425 22.74 -4.86 54.55
C THR A 425 23.63 -6.09 54.61
N GLU A 426 24.35 -6.42 53.56
CA GLU A 426 25.51 -7.28 53.52
C GLU A 426 26.78 -6.44 53.32
#